data_f123e41a1e41abc21f0824ece2f45092
#
_entry.id   f123e41a1e41abc21f0824ece2f45092
#
_cell.length_a   1.000
_cell.length_b   1.000
_cell.length_c   1.000
_cell.angle_alpha   90.00
_cell.angle_beta   90.00
_cell.angle_gamma   90.00
#
_symmetry.space_group_name_H-M   'P 1'
#
loop_
_entity.id
_entity.type
_entity.pdbx_description
1 polymer ?
#
loop_
_entity_poly.entity_id
_entity_poly.type
_entity_poly.pdbx_seq_one_letter_code
_entity_poly.pdbx_strand_id
1 'polypeptide(L)'
;MGKCGIEKPMQLVGGVPTVQRVVDALSGSKHIDRILVSVSDNTLETERYLKEKGIETIRTSGESFMDDLHESFRVMHGNYILTCPSDLPMLTTDIVDRFIDFFQPGAMESAIAVIDEDTVRRVGITPSYTREHNGRNWVLSGLCIMNRQWTIDGIYLEEVLYETSSEELAVNVNTKGELELARTMEAVSRIP
;
A
#
# COMPACT_ATOMS: atom_id res chain seq x y z
N MET A 1 9.53 -13.91 -5.00
CA MET A 1 10.79 -13.16 -5.22
C MET A 1 11.80 -13.26 -4.07
N GLY A 2 11.49 -13.89 -2.96
CA GLY A 2 12.30 -13.90 -1.72
C GLY A 2 13.62 -14.71 -1.70
N LYS A 3 14.23 -15.09 -2.83
CA LYS A 3 15.50 -15.81 -2.88
C LYS A 3 16.53 -15.27 -3.87
N CYS A 4 16.39 -14.05 -4.36
CA CYS A 4 17.25 -13.48 -5.40
C CYS A 4 18.04 -12.24 -4.92
N GLY A 5 18.51 -12.23 -3.68
CA GLY A 5 19.52 -11.28 -3.18
C GLY A 5 19.06 -9.85 -2.89
N ILE A 6 17.94 -9.36 -3.43
CA ILE A 6 17.43 -8.02 -3.16
C ILE A 6 16.05 -8.12 -2.51
N GLU A 7 15.87 -7.48 -1.37
CA GLU A 7 14.57 -7.40 -0.69
C GLU A 7 13.51 -6.76 -1.59
N LYS A 8 12.28 -7.28 -1.53
CA LYS A 8 11.18 -6.81 -2.40
C LYS A 8 10.96 -5.28 -2.33
N PRO A 9 10.93 -4.65 -1.13
CA PRO A 9 10.74 -3.20 -1.01
C PRO A 9 11.93 -2.38 -1.57
N MET A 10 13.10 -3.00 -1.76
CA MET A 10 14.31 -2.36 -2.30
C MET A 10 14.44 -2.49 -3.83
N GLN A 11 13.47 -3.13 -4.52
CA GLN A 11 13.45 -3.19 -5.98
C GLN A 11 13.30 -1.78 -6.57
N LEU A 12 14.08 -1.46 -7.60
CA LEU A 12 14.12 -0.11 -8.17
C LEU A 12 13.09 0.05 -9.31
N VAL A 13 12.31 1.12 -9.24
CA VAL A 13 11.46 1.64 -10.31
C VAL A 13 11.86 3.09 -10.56
N GLY A 14 12.30 3.42 -11.77
CA GLY A 14 12.84 4.75 -12.10
C GLY A 14 14.07 5.15 -11.28
N GLY A 15 14.87 4.17 -10.80
CA GLY A 15 16.05 4.43 -9.96
C GLY A 15 15.76 4.62 -8.47
N VAL A 16 14.49 4.52 -8.03
CA VAL A 16 14.05 4.71 -6.64
C VAL A 16 13.47 3.40 -6.10
N PRO A 17 13.82 2.96 -4.86
CA PRO A 17 13.23 1.79 -4.23
C PRO A 17 11.70 1.89 -4.14
N THR A 18 10.98 0.77 -4.31
CA THR A 18 9.51 0.76 -4.26
C THR A 18 8.98 1.32 -2.95
N VAL A 19 9.58 0.96 -1.81
CA VAL A 19 9.21 1.49 -0.50
C VAL A 19 9.36 3.01 -0.42
N GLN A 20 10.42 3.58 -1.01
CA GLN A 20 10.62 5.04 -1.00
C GLN A 20 9.55 5.75 -1.83
N ARG A 21 9.19 5.19 -2.99
CA ARG A 21 8.13 5.75 -3.84
C ARG A 21 6.78 5.80 -3.09
N VAL A 22 6.45 4.74 -2.36
CA VAL A 22 5.24 4.71 -1.52
C VAL A 22 5.32 5.75 -0.40
N VAL A 23 6.46 5.82 0.31
CA VAL A 23 6.67 6.82 1.37
C VAL A 23 6.57 8.24 0.81
N ASP A 24 7.15 8.52 -0.37
CA ASP A 24 7.08 9.83 -1.02
C ASP A 24 5.63 10.21 -1.36
N ALA A 25 4.84 9.25 -1.90
CA ALA A 25 3.42 9.47 -2.20
C ALA A 25 2.60 9.78 -0.93
N LEU A 26 2.84 9.05 0.15
CA LEU A 26 2.18 9.27 1.44
C LEU A 26 2.62 10.59 2.09
N SER A 27 3.92 10.91 2.05
CA SER A 27 4.48 12.15 2.62
C SER A 27 3.98 13.41 1.92
N GLY A 28 3.60 13.31 0.64
CA GLY A 28 3.03 14.40 -0.13
C GLY A 28 1.59 14.74 0.26
N SER A 29 0.88 13.84 0.95
CA SER A 29 -0.51 14.02 1.32
C SER A 29 -0.66 15.07 2.44
N LYS A 30 -1.62 15.97 2.27
CA LYS A 30 -1.98 16.98 3.28
C LYS A 30 -2.72 16.39 4.49
N HIS A 31 -3.13 15.13 4.41
CA HIS A 31 -3.90 14.44 5.45
C HIS A 31 -3.05 13.54 6.34
N ILE A 32 -1.78 13.30 5.97
CA ILE A 32 -0.89 12.39 6.69
C ILE A 32 0.19 13.20 7.42
N ASP A 33 0.22 13.10 8.72
CA ASP A 33 1.16 13.79 9.59
C ASP A 33 2.29 12.89 10.10
N ARG A 34 2.11 11.55 10.05
CA ARG A 34 3.11 10.58 10.50
C ARG A 34 3.08 9.33 9.63
N ILE A 35 4.26 8.84 9.27
CA ILE A 35 4.44 7.58 8.55
C ILE A 35 5.30 6.67 9.40
N LEU A 36 4.86 5.43 9.59
CA LEU A 36 5.57 4.36 10.26
C LEU A 36 5.67 3.16 9.32
N VAL A 37 6.88 2.69 9.05
CA VAL A 37 7.08 1.53 8.18
C VAL A 37 7.38 0.29 9.04
N SER A 38 6.52 -0.73 8.91
CA SER A 38 6.75 -2.03 9.54
C SER A 38 7.83 -2.78 8.74
N VAL A 39 8.83 -3.28 9.45
CA VAL A 39 9.95 -4.07 8.93
C VAL A 39 10.13 -5.32 9.78
N SER A 40 10.82 -6.34 9.25
CA SER A 40 11.08 -7.59 9.96
C SER A 40 12.51 -8.08 9.71
N ASP A 41 12.88 -9.21 10.27
CA ASP A 41 14.19 -9.83 10.00
C ASP A 41 14.37 -10.24 8.52
N ASN A 42 13.29 -10.28 7.75
CA ASN A 42 13.34 -10.51 6.30
C ASN A 42 13.60 -9.24 5.47
N THR A 43 13.68 -8.05 6.11
CA THR A 43 13.78 -6.74 5.44
C THR A 43 14.81 -5.82 6.10
N LEU A 44 15.99 -6.37 6.44
CA LEU A 44 17.07 -5.64 7.14
C LEU A 44 17.72 -4.54 6.28
N GLU A 45 17.83 -4.76 4.96
CA GLU A 45 18.34 -3.76 4.03
C GLU A 45 17.36 -2.60 3.91
N THR A 46 16.07 -2.90 3.81
CA THR A 46 14.98 -1.91 3.81
C THR A 46 15.02 -1.08 5.09
N GLU A 47 15.12 -1.72 6.28
CA GLU A 47 15.19 -1.02 7.55
C GLU A 47 16.37 -0.05 7.60
N ARG A 48 17.57 -0.50 7.18
CA ARG A 48 18.77 0.35 7.14
C ARG A 48 18.56 1.55 6.24
N TYR A 49 18.06 1.31 5.02
CA TYR A 49 17.79 2.37 4.06
C TYR A 49 16.81 3.41 4.60
N LEU A 50 15.71 2.97 5.21
CA LEU A 50 14.69 3.87 5.77
C LEU A 50 15.25 4.72 6.92
N LYS A 51 16.06 4.12 7.81
CA LYS A 51 16.73 4.83 8.90
C LYS A 51 17.71 5.88 8.40
N GLU A 52 18.49 5.59 7.36
CA GLU A 52 19.40 6.56 6.72
C GLU A 52 18.63 7.74 6.10
N LYS A 53 17.39 7.53 5.69
CA LYS A 53 16.47 8.57 5.19
C LYS A 53 15.71 9.30 6.29
N GLY A 54 15.87 8.92 7.56
CA GLY A 54 15.13 9.50 8.67
C GLY A 54 13.66 9.09 8.73
N ILE A 55 13.30 8.00 8.05
CA ILE A 55 11.93 7.45 8.05
C ILE A 55 11.76 6.54 9.26
N GLU A 56 10.67 6.74 10.00
CA GLU A 56 10.38 5.97 11.20
C GLU A 56 10.03 4.51 10.87
N THR A 57 10.63 3.57 11.60
CA THR A 57 10.41 2.14 11.43
C THR A 57 9.99 1.48 12.73
N ILE A 58 9.16 0.44 12.64
CA ILE A 58 8.89 -0.51 13.73
C ILE A 58 9.31 -1.90 13.27
N ARG A 59 10.02 -2.62 14.13
CA ARG A 59 10.36 -4.02 13.85
C ARG A 59 9.28 -4.92 14.44
N THR A 60 8.66 -5.72 13.58
CA THR A 60 7.63 -6.71 13.90
C THR A 60 8.11 -8.11 13.56
N SER A 61 7.34 -9.14 13.89
CA SER A 61 7.74 -10.53 13.66
C SER A 61 7.90 -10.89 12.18
N GLY A 62 7.05 -10.32 11.32
CA GLY A 62 6.94 -10.70 9.90
C GLY A 62 6.33 -12.08 9.69
N GLU A 63 5.77 -12.72 10.72
CA GLU A 63 5.16 -14.05 10.66
C GLU A 63 3.65 -13.98 10.42
N SER A 64 3.00 -12.94 10.94
CA SER A 64 1.55 -12.73 10.87
C SER A 64 1.24 -11.28 10.52
N PHE A 65 0.60 -11.06 9.39
CA PHE A 65 0.19 -9.72 8.97
C PHE A 65 -0.71 -9.02 10.02
N MET A 66 -1.65 -9.75 10.63
CA MET A 66 -2.56 -9.18 11.62
C MET A 66 -1.85 -8.82 12.92
N ASP A 67 -0.90 -9.63 13.38
CA ASP A 67 -0.14 -9.34 14.60
C ASP A 67 0.80 -8.15 14.37
N ASP A 68 1.48 -8.11 13.23
CA ASP A 68 2.35 -6.99 12.84
C ASP A 68 1.55 -5.68 12.69
N LEU A 69 0.32 -5.76 12.18
CA LEU A 69 -0.60 -4.64 12.08
C LEU A 69 -1.02 -4.14 13.48
N HIS A 70 -1.40 -5.05 14.38
CA HIS A 70 -1.77 -4.71 15.76
C HIS A 70 -0.61 -4.04 16.51
N GLU A 71 0.62 -4.55 16.37
CA GLU A 71 1.81 -3.94 16.98
C GLU A 71 2.04 -2.52 16.44
N SER A 72 1.93 -2.34 15.12
CA SER A 72 2.08 -1.04 14.47
C SER A 72 0.99 -0.06 14.94
N PHE A 73 -0.27 -0.49 15.03
CA PHE A 73 -1.38 0.37 15.45
C PHE A 73 -1.27 0.82 16.91
N ARG A 74 -0.68 0.00 17.79
CA ARG A 74 -0.47 0.38 19.22
C ARG A 74 0.45 1.57 19.38
N VAL A 75 1.43 1.75 18.50
CA VAL A 75 2.39 2.86 18.58
C VAL A 75 2.01 4.06 17.70
N MET A 76 1.00 3.92 16.86
CA MET A 76 0.43 5.02 16.07
C MET A 76 -0.58 5.82 16.90
N HIS A 77 -0.83 7.06 16.49
CA HIS A 77 -1.84 7.96 17.07
C HIS A 77 -2.96 8.18 16.05
N GLY A 78 -4.05 8.81 16.50
CA GLY A 78 -5.22 9.06 15.67
C GLY A 78 -6.31 8.00 15.85
N ASN A 79 -7.51 8.32 15.38
CA ASN A 79 -8.68 7.44 15.46
C ASN A 79 -8.72 6.44 14.30
N TYR A 80 -8.15 6.82 13.18
CA TYR A 80 -8.09 6.01 11.95
C TYR A 80 -6.66 5.99 11.43
N ILE A 81 -6.24 4.84 10.92
CA ILE A 81 -4.92 4.62 10.34
C ILE A 81 -5.08 4.19 8.89
N LEU A 82 -4.34 4.86 8.01
CA LEU A 82 -4.18 4.40 6.64
C LEU A 82 -3.04 3.39 6.58
N THR A 83 -3.31 2.20 6.04
CA THR A 83 -2.31 1.17 5.75
C THR A 83 -2.06 1.08 4.26
N CYS A 84 -0.82 0.92 3.87
CA CYS A 84 -0.42 0.85 2.48
C CYS A 84 0.68 -0.20 2.28
N PRO A 85 0.54 -1.12 1.31
CA PRO A 85 1.61 -2.02 0.94
C PRO A 85 2.81 -1.27 0.35
N SER A 86 4.04 -1.75 0.61
CA SER A 86 5.27 -1.14 0.10
C SER A 86 5.57 -1.49 -1.38
N ASP A 87 4.71 -2.26 -2.02
CA ASP A 87 4.87 -2.79 -3.37
C ASP A 87 3.94 -2.15 -4.42
N LEU A 88 3.44 -0.95 -4.14
CA LEU A 88 2.66 -0.08 -5.03
C LEU A 88 3.52 1.07 -5.59
N PRO A 89 4.51 0.81 -6.46
CA PRO A 89 5.52 1.80 -6.88
C PRO A 89 4.94 2.95 -7.71
N MET A 90 3.74 2.80 -8.24
CA MET A 90 3.07 3.82 -9.05
C MET A 90 2.05 4.65 -8.25
N LEU A 91 1.93 4.40 -6.92
CA LEU A 91 1.08 5.19 -6.04
C LEU A 91 1.47 6.68 -6.10
N THR A 92 0.47 7.54 -6.17
CA THR A 92 0.66 9.01 -6.19
C THR A 92 -0.05 9.65 -5.01
N THR A 93 0.41 10.84 -4.61
CA THR A 93 -0.24 11.64 -3.56
C THR A 93 -1.72 11.93 -3.89
N ASP A 94 -2.05 12.19 -5.16
CA ASP A 94 -3.42 12.43 -5.59
C ASP A 94 -4.34 11.21 -5.36
N ILE A 95 -3.85 10.00 -5.61
CA ILE A 95 -4.61 8.76 -5.30
C ILE A 95 -4.83 8.63 -3.80
N VAL A 96 -3.80 8.90 -2.99
CA VAL A 96 -3.89 8.87 -1.52
C VAL A 96 -4.91 9.89 -1.02
N ASP A 97 -4.81 11.13 -1.47
CA ASP A 97 -5.72 12.21 -1.05
C ASP A 97 -7.18 11.92 -1.44
N ARG A 98 -7.44 11.45 -2.68
CA ARG A 98 -8.80 11.07 -3.10
C ARG A 98 -9.39 9.94 -2.28
N PHE A 99 -8.58 8.95 -1.90
CA PHE A 99 -9.03 7.85 -1.06
C PHE A 99 -9.34 8.33 0.36
N ILE A 100 -8.51 9.20 0.93
CA ILE A 100 -8.77 9.79 2.25
C ILE A 100 -9.99 10.72 2.21
N ASP A 101 -10.14 11.56 1.17
CA ASP A 101 -11.29 12.45 1.00
C ASP A 101 -12.63 11.68 0.83
N PHE A 102 -12.58 10.44 0.32
CA PHE A 102 -13.76 9.55 0.26
C PHE A 102 -14.18 9.06 1.65
N PHE A 103 -13.22 8.80 2.54
CA PHE A 103 -13.48 8.22 3.84
C PHE A 103 -14.23 9.19 4.76
N GLN A 104 -15.29 8.70 5.41
CA GLN A 104 -16.13 9.52 6.31
C GLN A 104 -15.96 9.04 7.76
N PRO A 105 -15.08 9.69 8.55
CA PRO A 105 -14.89 9.37 9.96
C PRO A 105 -16.21 9.39 10.75
N GLY A 106 -16.45 8.36 11.55
CA GLY A 106 -17.67 8.22 12.36
C GLY A 106 -18.86 7.58 11.61
N ALA A 107 -18.87 7.61 10.28
CA ALA A 107 -19.87 6.90 9.46
C ALA A 107 -19.33 5.60 8.87
N MET A 108 -18.00 5.50 8.66
CA MET A 108 -17.31 4.31 8.16
C MET A 108 -16.39 3.75 9.24
N GLU A 109 -16.36 2.43 9.38
CA GLU A 109 -15.46 1.71 10.29
C GLU A 109 -14.12 1.45 9.64
N SER A 110 -14.16 1.05 8.37
CA SER A 110 -13.00 0.86 7.50
C SER A 110 -13.36 1.11 6.04
N ALA A 111 -12.36 1.32 5.21
CA ALA A 111 -12.49 1.35 3.76
C ALA A 111 -11.26 0.70 3.11
N ILE A 112 -11.45 0.11 1.93
CA ILE A 112 -10.38 -0.43 1.09
C ILE A 112 -10.53 0.10 -0.33
N ALA A 113 -9.41 0.50 -0.94
CA ALA A 113 -9.38 0.85 -2.34
C ALA A 113 -9.34 -0.43 -3.20
N VAL A 114 -10.29 -0.52 -4.14
CA VAL A 114 -10.44 -1.67 -5.04
C VAL A 114 -10.40 -1.21 -6.49
N ILE A 115 -9.74 -1.99 -7.33
CA ILE A 115 -9.56 -1.69 -8.75
C ILE A 115 -10.47 -2.59 -9.58
N ASP A 116 -11.14 -2.01 -10.56
CA ASP A 116 -11.88 -2.75 -11.57
C ASP A 116 -11.00 -3.83 -12.23
N GLU A 117 -11.50 -5.09 -12.25
CA GLU A 117 -10.74 -6.25 -12.74
C GLU A 117 -10.30 -6.07 -14.21
N ASP A 118 -11.14 -5.44 -15.05
CA ASP A 118 -10.80 -5.20 -16.46
C ASP A 118 -9.63 -4.21 -16.59
N THR A 119 -9.54 -3.23 -15.70
CA THR A 119 -8.40 -2.31 -15.61
C THR A 119 -7.11 -3.06 -15.26
N VAL A 120 -7.14 -3.94 -14.25
CA VAL A 120 -5.97 -4.75 -13.86
C VAL A 120 -5.50 -5.64 -15.00
N ARG A 121 -6.45 -6.28 -15.73
CA ARG A 121 -6.12 -7.10 -16.92
C ARG A 121 -5.56 -6.26 -18.08
N ARG A 122 -6.11 -5.07 -18.31
CA ARG A 122 -5.67 -4.16 -19.37
C ARG A 122 -4.24 -3.69 -19.17
N VAL A 123 -3.81 -3.44 -17.95
CA VAL A 123 -2.40 -3.10 -17.67
C VAL A 123 -1.45 -4.30 -17.73
N GLY A 124 -1.97 -5.52 -17.91
CA GLY A 124 -1.16 -6.73 -18.08
C GLY A 124 -0.86 -7.48 -16.78
N ILE A 125 -1.62 -7.22 -15.71
CA ILE A 125 -1.49 -7.90 -14.42
C ILE A 125 -2.57 -8.99 -14.30
N THR A 126 -2.20 -10.13 -13.73
CA THR A 126 -3.16 -11.18 -13.39
C THR A 126 -3.85 -10.82 -12.08
N PRO A 127 -5.20 -10.64 -12.08
CA PRO A 127 -5.94 -10.33 -10.86
C PRO A 127 -5.71 -11.36 -9.75
N SER A 128 -5.46 -10.87 -8.54
CA SER A 128 -5.34 -11.68 -7.33
C SER A 128 -6.18 -11.02 -6.22
N TYR A 129 -6.68 -11.81 -5.27
CA TYR A 129 -7.51 -11.28 -4.18
C TYR A 129 -8.70 -10.45 -4.67
N THR A 130 -9.59 -11.09 -5.39
CA THR A 130 -10.79 -10.46 -5.94
C THR A 130 -11.98 -10.55 -4.97
N ARG A 131 -12.88 -9.56 -5.06
CA ARG A 131 -14.17 -9.52 -4.37
C ARG A 131 -15.26 -9.16 -5.38
N GLU A 132 -16.35 -9.92 -5.39
CA GLU A 132 -17.55 -9.53 -6.13
C GLU A 132 -18.32 -8.45 -5.33
N HIS A 133 -18.70 -7.37 -6.01
CA HIS A 133 -19.57 -6.34 -5.47
C HIS A 133 -20.42 -5.73 -6.59
N ASN A 134 -21.74 -5.65 -6.37
CA ASN A 134 -22.69 -5.11 -7.34
C ASN A 134 -22.58 -5.76 -8.74
N GLY A 135 -22.35 -7.09 -8.80
CA GLY A 135 -22.24 -7.84 -10.05
C GLY A 135 -20.95 -7.59 -10.84
N ARG A 136 -19.92 -7.01 -10.21
CA ARG A 136 -18.57 -6.80 -10.77
C ARG A 136 -17.50 -7.41 -9.87
N ASN A 137 -16.41 -7.80 -10.49
CA ASN A 137 -15.22 -8.24 -9.76
C ASN A 137 -14.26 -7.06 -9.55
N TRP A 138 -13.81 -6.92 -8.33
CA TRP A 138 -12.88 -5.90 -7.89
C TRP A 138 -11.62 -6.55 -7.33
N VAL A 139 -10.46 -5.99 -7.64
CA VAL A 139 -9.16 -6.44 -7.13
C VAL A 139 -8.78 -5.58 -5.95
N LEU A 140 -8.42 -6.21 -4.83
CA LEU A 140 -8.03 -5.50 -3.61
C LEU A 140 -6.61 -4.93 -3.78
N SER A 141 -6.44 -3.63 -3.56
CA SER A 141 -5.12 -2.97 -3.65
C SER A 141 -4.26 -3.16 -2.41
N GLY A 142 -4.89 -3.45 -1.28
CA GLY A 142 -4.26 -3.41 0.04
C GLY A 142 -4.14 -2.01 0.67
N LEU A 143 -4.50 -0.95 -0.07
CA LEU A 143 -4.60 0.40 0.50
C LEU A 143 -5.91 0.51 1.29
N CYS A 144 -5.81 0.63 2.63
CA CYS A 144 -6.96 0.59 3.53
C CYS A 144 -6.91 1.74 4.54
N ILE A 145 -8.10 2.16 5.02
CA ILE A 145 -8.25 2.99 6.22
C ILE A 145 -9.03 2.16 7.24
N MET A 146 -8.57 2.13 8.49
CA MET A 146 -9.16 1.32 9.54
C MET A 146 -9.34 2.11 10.82
N ASN A 147 -10.43 1.86 11.56
CA ASN A 147 -10.58 2.33 12.92
C ASN A 147 -9.50 1.72 13.80
N ARG A 148 -8.61 2.56 14.34
CA ARG A 148 -7.43 2.12 15.08
C ARG A 148 -7.79 1.30 16.31
N GLN A 149 -8.69 1.80 17.16
CA GLN A 149 -8.98 1.14 18.43
C GLN A 149 -9.68 -0.20 18.20
N TRP A 150 -10.65 -0.24 17.33
CA TRP A 150 -11.39 -1.47 17.02
C TRP A 150 -10.49 -2.54 16.39
N THR A 151 -9.54 -2.13 15.55
CA THR A 151 -8.53 -3.06 15.02
C THR A 151 -7.67 -3.65 16.13
N ILE A 152 -7.17 -2.80 17.07
CA ILE A 152 -6.38 -3.27 18.23
C ILE A 152 -7.18 -4.24 19.10
N ASP A 153 -8.48 -3.99 19.27
CA ASP A 153 -9.38 -4.81 20.10
C ASP A 153 -9.84 -6.10 19.39
N GLY A 154 -9.42 -6.31 18.13
CA GLY A 154 -9.79 -7.47 17.32
C GLY A 154 -11.26 -7.48 16.90
N ILE A 155 -11.92 -6.31 16.87
CA ILE A 155 -13.29 -6.15 16.41
C ILE A 155 -13.32 -6.24 14.89
N TYR A 156 -14.24 -7.04 14.35
CA TYR A 156 -14.48 -7.08 12.91
C TYR A 156 -15.04 -5.73 12.44
N LEU A 157 -14.40 -5.15 11.42
CA LEU A 157 -14.79 -3.86 10.84
C LEU A 157 -15.65 -4.09 9.59
N GLU A 158 -16.76 -3.36 9.49
CA GLU A 158 -17.48 -3.25 8.23
C GLU A 158 -16.66 -2.44 7.24
N GLU A 159 -16.37 -3.06 6.07
CA GLU A 159 -15.46 -2.49 5.08
C GLU A 159 -16.23 -1.93 3.89
N VAL A 160 -16.07 -0.62 3.65
CA VAL A 160 -16.61 0.08 2.48
C VAL A 160 -15.60 0.05 1.34
N LEU A 161 -16.06 -0.24 0.11
CA LEU A 161 -15.21 -0.27 -1.07
C LEU A 161 -15.10 1.12 -1.70
N TYR A 162 -13.87 1.59 -1.87
CA TYR A 162 -13.55 2.72 -2.74
C TYR A 162 -13.23 2.19 -4.13
N GLU A 163 -14.22 2.23 -5.01
CA GLU A 163 -14.14 1.70 -6.36
C GLU A 163 -13.38 2.66 -7.28
N THR A 164 -12.34 2.17 -7.97
CA THR A 164 -11.53 2.97 -8.89
C THR A 164 -11.09 2.20 -10.12
N SER A 165 -10.74 2.92 -11.19
CA SER A 165 -10.12 2.40 -12.41
C SER A 165 -8.68 2.92 -12.56
N SER A 166 -8.00 3.27 -11.45
CA SER A 166 -6.60 3.74 -11.52
C SER A 166 -5.67 2.63 -11.99
N GLU A 167 -4.98 2.87 -13.11
CA GLU A 167 -3.96 1.98 -13.64
C GLU A 167 -2.71 1.98 -12.75
N GLU A 168 -2.39 3.12 -12.13
CA GLU A 168 -1.27 3.26 -11.20
C GLU A 168 -1.47 2.40 -9.95
N LEU A 169 -2.68 2.40 -9.38
CA LEU A 169 -3.00 1.59 -8.21
C LEU A 169 -3.08 0.10 -8.53
N ALA A 170 -3.34 -0.27 -9.80
CA ALA A 170 -3.37 -1.65 -10.23
C ALA A 170 -1.99 -2.32 -10.23
N VAL A 171 -0.90 -1.54 -10.25
CA VAL A 171 0.47 -2.06 -10.37
C VAL A 171 1.04 -2.42 -9.01
N ASN A 172 0.85 -3.67 -8.60
CA ASN A 172 1.45 -4.28 -7.41
C ASN A 172 2.60 -5.20 -7.81
N VAL A 173 3.81 -4.96 -7.29
CA VAL A 173 5.03 -5.69 -7.70
C VAL A 173 5.26 -6.94 -6.87
N ASN A 174 4.77 -8.09 -7.33
CA ASN A 174 4.98 -9.41 -6.72
C ASN A 174 5.92 -10.29 -7.54
N THR A 175 6.01 -10.05 -8.85
CA THR A 175 6.78 -10.84 -9.81
C THR A 175 7.79 -9.97 -10.56
N LYS A 176 8.74 -10.61 -11.27
CA LYS A 176 9.66 -9.88 -12.16
C LYS A 176 8.93 -9.19 -13.32
N GLY A 177 7.87 -9.82 -13.84
CA GLY A 177 7.07 -9.24 -14.93
C GLY A 177 6.37 -7.95 -14.49
N GLU A 178 5.78 -7.93 -13.32
CA GLU A 178 5.13 -6.74 -12.75
C GLU A 178 6.15 -5.63 -12.44
N LEU A 179 7.37 -6.00 -12.02
CA LEU A 179 8.45 -5.02 -11.84
C LEU A 179 8.86 -4.36 -13.16
N GLU A 180 9.00 -5.14 -14.24
CA GLU A 180 9.32 -4.59 -15.57
C GLU A 180 8.17 -3.74 -16.11
N LEU A 181 6.93 -4.13 -15.85
CA LEU A 181 5.76 -3.32 -16.17
C LEU A 181 5.80 -1.97 -15.46
N ALA A 182 6.02 -1.96 -14.14
CA ALA A 182 6.15 -0.74 -13.35
C ALA A 182 7.27 0.18 -13.87
N ARG A 183 8.41 -0.38 -14.26
CA ARG A 183 9.53 0.35 -14.87
C ARG A 183 9.15 0.98 -16.21
N THR A 184 8.41 0.25 -17.02
CA THR A 184 7.94 0.75 -18.33
C THR A 184 6.95 1.89 -18.16
N MET A 185 5.96 1.74 -17.29
CA MET A 185 4.96 2.79 -17.02
C MET A 185 5.62 4.05 -16.46
N GLU A 186 6.56 3.91 -15.55
CA GLU A 186 7.30 5.03 -14.97
C GLU A 186 8.15 5.75 -16.03
N ALA A 187 8.79 5.03 -16.94
CA ALA A 187 9.55 5.63 -18.04
C ALA A 187 8.63 6.43 -19.00
N VAL A 188 7.43 5.92 -19.27
CA VAL A 188 6.45 6.60 -20.13
C VAL A 188 5.90 7.86 -19.46
N SER A 189 5.64 7.85 -18.17
CA SER A 189 5.10 9.01 -17.43
C SER A 189 6.06 10.19 -17.36
N ARG A 190 7.36 9.97 -17.62
CA ARG A 190 8.40 11.03 -17.67
C ARG A 190 8.58 11.67 -19.05
N ILE A 191 7.92 11.16 -20.06
CA ILE A 191 7.98 11.74 -21.39
C ILE A 191 7.05 12.96 -21.41
N PRO A 192 7.56 14.18 -21.70
CA PRO A 192 6.80 15.41 -21.67
C PRO A 192 5.73 15.48 -22.79
#